data_fd18cc2ede80ba16605cc82e21f43b9e
#
_entry.id   fd18cc2ede80ba16605cc82e21f43b9e
#
_cell.length_a   1.000
_cell.length_b   1.000
_cell.length_c   1.000
_cell.angle_alpha   90.00
_cell.angle_beta   90.00
_cell.angle_gamma   90.00
#
_symmetry.space_group_name_H-M   'P 1'
#
loop_
_entity.id
_entity.type
_entity.pdbx_description
1 polymer ?
#
loop_
_entity_poly.entity_id
_entity_poly.type
_entity_poly.pdbx_seq_one_letter_code
_entity_poly.pdbx_strand_id
1 'polypeptide(L)'
;MIAIFNKFRIGLLPIYVMLAILTASVTLVSCSKDDELEIQNDFPFEVNVMPVPKDVANGQTVEIRIAIQRTGNYSNTQYFLRYFQFDGQGTLRYYDEQPYLPNDLYPLPTEQFRLYYTSTSSVSQSFDV
;
A
#
# COMPACT_ATOMS: atom_id res chain seq x y z
N MET A 1 -18.69 -64.12 -45.30
CA MET A 1 -19.00 -62.65 -45.16
C MET A 1 -18.88 -62.16 -43.73
N ILE A 2 -17.82 -62.52 -42.98
CA ILE A 2 -17.65 -62.12 -41.52
C ILE A 2 -16.25 -61.53 -41.25
N ALA A 3 -15.39 -61.42 -42.25
CA ALA A 3 -13.98 -61.00 -41.98
C ALA A 3 -13.69 -59.50 -42.21
N ILE A 4 -14.65 -58.65 -42.62
CA ILE A 4 -14.38 -57.25 -43.01
C ILE A 4 -14.70 -56.29 -41.89
N PHE A 5 -15.50 -56.66 -40.90
CA PHE A 5 -15.89 -55.73 -39.82
C PHE A 5 -14.89 -55.57 -38.69
N ASN A 6 -13.94 -56.49 -38.54
CA ASN A 6 -13.02 -56.47 -37.40
C ASN A 6 -11.74 -55.62 -37.64
N LYS A 7 -11.45 -55.25 -38.89
CA LYS A 7 -10.28 -54.41 -39.23
C LYS A 7 -10.48 -52.93 -39.02
N PHE A 8 -11.73 -52.47 -38.98
CA PHE A 8 -12.03 -51.06 -38.85
C PHE A 8 -12.10 -50.58 -37.37
N ARG A 9 -12.32 -51.48 -36.45
CA ARG A 9 -12.37 -51.14 -35.00
C ARG A 9 -11.02 -50.91 -34.36
N ILE A 10 -9.95 -51.49 -34.90
CA ILE A 10 -8.60 -51.35 -34.36
C ILE A 10 -7.96 -50.02 -34.76
N GLY A 11 -8.41 -49.42 -35.85
CA GLY A 11 -7.85 -48.16 -36.33
C GLY A 11 -8.34 -46.90 -35.58
N LEU A 12 -9.49 -46.96 -34.92
CA LEU A 12 -10.07 -45.81 -34.21
C LEU A 12 -9.61 -45.70 -32.76
N LEU A 13 -9.25 -46.81 -32.13
CA LEU A 13 -8.82 -46.84 -30.76
C LEU A 13 -7.55 -45.97 -30.51
N PRO A 14 -6.50 -46.02 -31.34
CA PRO A 14 -5.32 -45.17 -31.13
C PRO A 14 -5.62 -43.68 -31.36
N ILE A 15 -6.59 -43.34 -32.19
CA ILE A 15 -6.99 -41.94 -32.42
C ILE A 15 -7.69 -41.37 -31.19
N TYR A 16 -8.56 -42.12 -30.54
CA TYR A 16 -9.22 -41.67 -29.30
C TYR A 16 -8.24 -41.58 -28.13
N VAL A 17 -7.27 -42.51 -28.02
CA VAL A 17 -6.21 -42.43 -27.00
C VAL A 17 -5.30 -41.25 -27.23
N MET A 18 -4.92 -40.94 -28.47
CA MET A 18 -4.14 -39.76 -28.81
C MET A 18 -4.91 -38.47 -28.50
N LEU A 19 -6.19 -38.41 -28.79
CA LEU A 19 -7.03 -37.26 -28.51
C LEU A 19 -7.21 -37.06 -26.99
N ALA A 20 -7.37 -38.13 -26.22
CA ALA A 20 -7.47 -38.07 -24.77
C ALA A 20 -6.15 -37.61 -24.12
N ILE A 21 -5.00 -38.01 -24.61
CA ILE A 21 -3.69 -37.55 -24.14
C ILE A 21 -3.49 -36.06 -24.46
N LEU A 22 -3.93 -35.63 -25.66
CA LEU A 22 -3.82 -34.21 -26.04
C LEU A 22 -4.71 -33.29 -25.21
N THR A 23 -5.91 -33.75 -24.84
CA THR A 23 -6.79 -32.97 -23.94
C THR A 23 -6.31 -32.95 -22.50
N ALA A 24 -5.69 -34.03 -22.03
CA ALA A 24 -5.11 -34.09 -20.68
C ALA A 24 -3.87 -33.17 -20.51
N SER A 25 -3.10 -32.96 -21.57
CA SER A 25 -1.92 -32.08 -21.51
C SER A 25 -2.27 -30.59 -21.51
N VAL A 26 -3.44 -30.18 -21.98
CA VAL A 26 -3.88 -28.77 -21.98
C VAL A 26 -4.36 -28.32 -20.60
N THR A 27 -4.78 -29.24 -19.73
CA THR A 27 -5.27 -28.88 -18.39
C THR A 27 -4.17 -28.68 -17.35
N LEU A 28 -2.90 -28.97 -17.68
CA LEU A 28 -1.78 -28.80 -16.76
C LEU A 28 -1.04 -27.45 -16.92
N VAL A 29 -1.46 -26.59 -17.84
CA VAL A 29 -0.90 -25.23 -18.02
C VAL A 29 -1.77 -24.19 -17.32
N SER A 30 -2.48 -24.57 -16.27
CA SER A 30 -3.22 -23.61 -15.46
C SER A 30 -2.49 -23.36 -14.15
N CYS A 31 -2.16 -22.12 -13.93
CA CYS A 31 -1.63 -21.50 -12.73
C CYS A 31 -0.12 -21.69 -12.46
N SER A 32 0.67 -20.91 -13.18
CA SER A 32 1.72 -20.13 -12.51
C SER A 32 1.47 -18.67 -12.81
N LYS A 33 0.39 -18.09 -12.29
CA LYS A 33 0.51 -16.73 -11.82
C LYS A 33 1.31 -16.86 -10.53
N ASP A 34 2.58 -16.58 -10.62
CA ASP A 34 3.34 -16.09 -9.51
C ASP A 34 2.68 -14.77 -9.13
N ASP A 35 1.61 -14.85 -8.34
CA ASP A 35 1.27 -13.77 -7.44
C ASP A 35 2.52 -13.70 -6.54
N GLU A 36 3.50 -12.91 -6.95
CA GLU A 36 4.45 -12.38 -6.01
C GLU A 36 3.60 -11.71 -4.95
N LEU A 37 3.38 -12.46 -3.87
CA LEU A 37 2.93 -11.88 -2.63
C LEU A 37 4.00 -10.84 -2.32
N GLU A 38 3.75 -9.58 -2.66
CA GLU A 38 4.49 -8.47 -2.10
C GLU A 38 4.30 -8.59 -0.59
N ILE A 39 5.24 -9.27 0.05
CA ILE A 39 5.34 -9.27 1.50
C ILE A 39 5.69 -7.83 1.84
N GLN A 40 4.67 -7.03 2.15
CA GLN A 40 4.88 -5.74 2.79
C GLN A 40 5.49 -6.02 4.16
N ASN A 41 6.81 -6.03 4.19
CA ASN A 41 7.53 -6.05 5.45
C ASN A 41 7.44 -4.65 6.05
N ASP A 42 6.83 -4.54 7.20
CA ASP A 42 6.91 -3.34 8.02
C ASP A 42 8.35 -3.17 8.48
N PHE A 43 9.01 -2.14 7.97
CA PHE A 43 10.39 -1.83 8.35
C PHE A 43 10.37 -0.93 9.60
N PRO A 44 11.15 -1.26 10.64
CA PRO A 44 11.20 -0.45 11.84
C PRO A 44 11.83 0.92 11.54
N PHE A 45 11.17 1.95 12.03
CA PHE A 45 11.67 3.32 11.98
C PHE A 45 11.30 4.05 13.27
N GLU A 46 12.00 5.12 13.57
CA GLU A 46 11.71 6.02 14.68
C GLU A 46 11.33 7.39 14.14
N VAL A 47 10.37 8.04 14.79
CA VAL A 47 9.97 9.40 14.47
C VAL A 47 10.49 10.33 15.54
N ASN A 48 11.36 11.26 15.16
CA ASN A 48 11.86 12.31 16.00
C ASN A 48 11.11 13.61 15.70
N VAL A 49 10.41 14.12 16.72
CA VAL A 49 9.70 15.39 16.62
C VAL A 49 10.40 16.41 17.53
N MET A 50 10.76 17.57 16.96
CA MET A 50 11.31 18.66 17.79
C MET A 50 10.23 19.24 18.70
N PRO A 51 10.60 19.70 19.91
CA PRO A 51 9.65 20.30 20.82
C PRO A 51 8.87 21.44 20.17
N VAL A 52 7.54 21.43 20.32
CA VAL A 52 6.63 22.45 19.84
C VAL A 52 6.03 23.23 21.01
N PRO A 53 5.66 24.51 20.84
CA PRO A 53 4.92 25.27 21.86
C PRO A 53 3.62 24.56 22.22
N LYS A 54 3.34 24.49 23.54
CA LYS A 54 2.09 23.90 24.05
C LYS A 54 0.92 24.88 23.98
N ASP A 55 1.23 26.17 24.04
CA ASP A 55 0.24 27.25 24.01
C ASP A 55 0.26 27.88 22.62
N VAL A 56 -0.85 27.77 21.92
CA VAL A 56 -1.04 28.28 20.55
C VAL A 56 -2.30 29.13 20.50
N ALA A 57 -2.17 30.39 20.19
CA ALA A 57 -3.30 31.29 20.08
C ALA A 57 -4.16 30.99 18.83
N ASN A 58 -5.43 31.38 18.86
CA ASN A 58 -6.30 31.29 17.70
C ASN A 58 -5.72 32.12 16.54
N GLY A 59 -5.63 31.51 15.37
CA GLY A 59 -5.00 32.08 14.17
C GLY A 59 -3.47 31.97 14.13
N GLN A 60 -2.84 31.50 15.18
CA GLN A 60 -1.39 31.28 15.22
C GLN A 60 -1.00 30.00 14.49
N THR A 61 0.10 30.05 13.73
CA THR A 61 0.70 28.87 13.08
C THR A 61 1.94 28.43 13.85
N VAL A 62 2.07 27.13 14.07
CA VAL A 62 3.20 26.47 14.68
C VAL A 62 3.90 25.59 13.67
N GLU A 63 5.23 25.68 13.61
CA GLU A 63 6.07 24.79 12.82
C GLU A 63 6.39 23.52 13.61
N ILE A 64 6.14 22.36 13.04
CA ILE A 64 6.44 21.04 13.59
C ILE A 64 7.53 20.42 12.71
N ARG A 65 8.71 20.23 13.26
CA ARG A 65 9.83 19.60 12.56
C ARG A 65 9.90 18.13 12.88
N ILE A 66 9.88 17.32 11.84
CA ILE A 66 9.86 15.86 11.95
C ILE A 66 11.02 15.28 11.18
N ALA A 67 11.67 14.28 11.78
CA ALA A 67 12.67 13.46 11.12
C ALA A 67 12.36 11.98 11.34
N ILE A 68 12.28 11.23 10.26
CA ILE A 68 12.15 9.78 10.25
C ILE A 68 13.56 9.18 10.24
N GLN A 69 13.84 8.33 11.22
CA GLN A 69 15.09 7.57 11.32
C GLN A 69 14.79 6.10 11.04
N ARG A 70 15.25 5.61 9.93
CA ARG A 70 15.12 4.20 9.57
C ARG A 70 16.33 3.39 10.05
N THR A 71 16.08 2.15 10.45
CA THR A 71 17.13 1.23 10.92
C THR A 71 17.81 0.44 9.79
N GLY A 72 17.33 0.55 8.56
CA GLY A 72 17.88 -0.16 7.41
C GLY A 72 17.83 0.68 6.13
N ASN A 73 18.59 0.26 5.14
CA ASN A 73 18.60 0.91 3.83
C ASN A 73 17.87 0.01 2.82
N TYR A 74 16.56 0.09 2.83
CA TYR A 74 15.70 -0.64 1.90
C TYR A 74 15.37 0.25 0.70
N SER A 75 15.67 -0.22 -0.49
CA SER A 75 15.27 0.44 -1.73
C SER A 75 13.73 0.35 -1.86
N ASN A 76 13.09 1.42 -2.26
CA ASN A 76 11.64 1.52 -2.46
C ASN A 76 10.77 1.66 -1.20
N THR A 77 11.34 1.93 -0.02
CA THR A 77 10.54 2.29 1.15
C THR A 77 9.84 3.63 0.92
N GLN A 78 8.54 3.66 1.10
CA GLN A 78 7.73 4.87 1.02
C GLN A 78 7.08 5.12 2.37
N TYR A 79 7.10 6.37 2.80
CA TYR A 79 6.45 6.81 4.02
C TYR A 79 5.19 7.58 3.69
N PHE A 80 4.18 7.42 4.52
CA PHE A 80 2.91 8.10 4.39
C PHE A 80 2.56 8.75 5.73
N LEU A 81 1.86 9.86 5.65
CA LEU A 81 1.35 10.59 6.78
C LEU A 81 -0.16 10.53 6.80
N ARG A 82 -0.74 10.38 7.99
CA ARG A 82 -2.16 10.51 8.23
C ARG A 82 -2.38 11.41 9.45
N TYR A 83 -3.33 12.30 9.34
CA TYR A 83 -3.62 13.31 10.34
C TYR A 83 -5.02 13.11 10.95
N PHE A 84 -5.13 13.25 12.26
CA PHE A 84 -6.39 13.19 12.98
C PHE A 84 -6.52 14.38 13.92
N GLN A 85 -7.65 15.08 13.88
CA GLN A 85 -8.03 16.11 14.82
C GLN A 85 -9.05 15.54 15.80
N PHE A 86 -8.70 15.46 17.09
CA PHE A 86 -9.58 14.93 18.13
C PHE A 86 -10.38 16.04 18.81
N ASP A 87 -9.70 17.12 19.22
CA ASP A 87 -10.31 18.24 19.90
C ASP A 87 -9.92 19.55 19.25
N GLY A 88 -10.82 20.53 19.34
CA GLY A 88 -10.64 21.85 18.76
C GLY A 88 -10.75 21.84 17.25
N GLN A 89 -10.22 22.87 16.64
CA GLN A 89 -10.20 23.05 15.17
C GLN A 89 -8.88 23.65 14.72
N GLY A 90 -8.38 23.17 13.61
CA GLY A 90 -7.16 23.68 13.00
C GLY A 90 -6.94 23.09 11.62
N THR A 91 -5.89 23.52 10.98
CA THR A 91 -5.47 23.03 9.67
C THR A 91 -4.01 22.62 9.72
N LEU A 92 -3.69 21.45 9.22
CA LEU A 92 -2.33 20.95 9.07
C LEU A 92 -1.95 20.98 7.59
N ARG A 93 -0.74 21.42 7.28
CA ARG A 93 -0.22 21.45 5.90
C ARG A 93 1.27 21.14 5.86
N TYR A 94 1.68 20.62 4.72
CA TYR A 94 3.08 20.40 4.39
C TYR A 94 3.60 21.63 3.66
N TYR A 95 4.54 22.38 4.26
CA TYR A 95 5.03 23.66 3.73
C TYR A 95 3.87 24.59 3.26
N ASP A 96 3.90 25.04 2.02
CA ASP A 96 2.90 25.93 1.43
C ASP A 96 1.84 25.19 0.60
N GLU A 97 1.74 23.85 0.79
CA GLU A 97 0.76 23.02 0.10
C GLU A 97 -0.66 23.22 0.66
N GLN A 98 -1.62 22.59 -0.01
CA GLN A 98 -3.01 22.55 0.45
C GLN A 98 -3.11 21.88 1.83
N PRO A 99 -3.99 22.36 2.72
CA PRO A 99 -4.21 21.71 4.00
C PRO A 99 -4.61 20.24 3.84
N TYR A 100 -4.08 19.41 4.68
CA TYR A 100 -4.44 18.00 4.78
C TYR A 100 -5.85 17.82 5.29
N LEU A 101 -6.58 16.91 4.68
CA LEU A 101 -7.87 16.47 5.20
C LEU A 101 -7.66 15.42 6.29
N PRO A 102 -8.42 15.48 7.40
CA PRO A 102 -8.34 14.45 8.43
C PRO A 102 -8.65 13.06 7.87
N ASN A 103 -7.89 12.07 8.34
CA ASN A 103 -8.01 10.66 7.98
C ASN A 103 -7.58 10.28 6.54
N ASP A 104 -7.13 11.20 5.73
CA ASP A 104 -6.57 10.92 4.42
C ASP A 104 -5.08 10.52 4.52
N LEU A 105 -4.62 9.77 3.54
CA LEU A 105 -3.24 9.28 3.47
C LEU A 105 -2.45 10.10 2.45
N TYR A 106 -1.35 10.69 2.91
CA TYR A 106 -0.48 11.55 2.09
C TYR A 106 0.92 10.98 1.99
N PRO A 107 1.49 10.84 0.79
CA PRO A 107 2.86 10.38 0.64
C PRO A 107 3.84 11.43 1.14
N LEU A 108 4.88 11.01 1.85
CA LEU A 108 5.98 11.88 2.28
C LEU A 108 7.12 11.81 1.27
N PRO A 109 7.51 12.93 0.66
CA PRO A 109 8.57 12.95 -0.34
C PRO A 109 9.98 12.82 0.27
N THR A 110 10.13 13.14 1.56
CA THR A 110 11.41 13.14 2.28
C THR A 110 11.28 12.63 3.70
N GLU A 111 12.36 12.13 4.25
CA GLU A 111 12.41 11.64 5.65
C GLU A 111 12.55 12.79 6.67
N GLN A 112 12.96 13.97 6.23
CA GLN A 112 13.03 15.19 7.05
C GLN A 112 12.11 16.23 6.45
N PHE A 113 11.13 16.66 7.22
CA PHE A 113 10.11 17.58 6.72
C PHE A 113 9.55 18.46 7.85
N ARG A 114 8.74 19.43 7.45
CA ARG A 114 8.06 20.35 8.34
C ARG A 114 6.58 20.37 8.02
N LEU A 115 5.80 20.35 9.08
CA LEU A 115 4.36 20.58 9.02
C LEU A 115 4.05 21.90 9.70
N TYR A 116 3.02 22.57 9.24
CA TYR A 116 2.53 23.82 9.77
C TYR A 116 1.09 23.64 10.23
N TYR A 117 0.91 23.70 11.54
CA TYR A 117 -0.41 23.64 12.13
C TYR A 117 -0.90 25.05 12.47
N THR A 118 -2.05 25.43 11.92
CA THR A 118 -2.71 26.71 12.21
C THR A 118 -3.95 26.43 13.04
N SER A 119 -3.97 26.94 14.26
CA SER A 119 -5.13 26.87 15.14
C SER A 119 -6.26 27.78 14.64
N THR A 120 -7.49 27.28 14.62
CA THR A 120 -8.70 28.06 14.40
C THR A 120 -9.68 27.94 15.57
N SER A 121 -9.17 27.49 16.71
CA SER A 121 -9.95 27.20 17.93
C SER A 121 -9.58 28.14 19.06
N SER A 122 -10.56 28.48 19.89
CA SER A 122 -10.38 29.20 21.16
C SER A 122 -10.37 28.26 22.38
N VAL A 123 -10.47 26.95 22.17
CA VAL A 123 -10.47 25.93 23.21
C VAL A 123 -9.25 25.02 23.05
N SER A 124 -9.01 24.18 24.04
CA SER A 124 -7.96 23.17 23.99
C SER A 124 -8.05 22.33 22.71
N GLN A 125 -6.91 21.92 22.19
CA GLN A 125 -6.79 21.21 20.93
C GLN A 125 -5.95 19.95 21.12
N SER A 126 -6.32 18.90 20.37
CA SER A 126 -5.57 17.67 20.34
C SER A 126 -5.62 17.10 18.93
N PHE A 127 -4.47 16.72 18.41
CA PHE A 127 -4.35 16.05 17.12
C PHE A 127 -3.15 15.11 17.12
N ASP A 128 -3.21 14.09 16.26
CA ASP A 128 -2.15 13.15 15.97
C ASP A 128 -1.74 13.22 14.50
N VAL A 129 -0.48 12.89 14.26
CA VAL A 129 0.11 12.79 12.92
C VAL A 129 0.91 11.51 12.80
#